data_7ddf32ffb4d6e21dea2d92674b7e6d50
#
_entry.id   7ddf32ffb4d6e21dea2d92674b7e6d50
#
_cell.length_a   1.000
_cell.length_b   1.000
_cell.length_c   1.000
_cell.angle_alpha   90.00
_cell.angle_beta   90.00
_cell.angle_gamma   90.00
#
_symmetry.space_group_name_H-M   'P 1'
#
loop_
_entity.id
_entity.type
_entity.pdbx_description
1 polymer ?
#
loop_
_entity_poly.entity_id
_entity_poly.type
_entity_poly.pdbx_seq_one_letter_code
_entity_poly.pdbx_strand_id
1 'polypeptide(L)'
;MKSILEELWYGNVCPNDGYHEVSNRGRVLMGNLADCHDSLHATLSDEQKQLLEKFDDCYAELTDIHEREIFVYAFRLGARIAIEIMKDGIE
;
A
#
# COMPACT_ATOMS: atom_id res chain seq x y z
N MET A 1 10.01 -26.03 10.60
CA MET A 1 9.67 -24.71 10.01
C MET A 1 8.56 -24.86 8.99
N LYS A 2 7.48 -24.10 9.14
CA LYS A 2 6.37 -24.17 8.19
C LYS A 2 6.74 -23.48 6.89
N SER A 3 6.30 -24.06 5.77
CA SER A 3 6.48 -23.43 4.48
C SER A 3 5.57 -22.21 4.33
N ILE A 4 5.92 -21.30 3.42
CA ILE A 4 5.09 -20.13 3.12
C ILE A 4 3.73 -20.56 2.57
N LEU A 5 3.66 -21.68 1.87
CA LEU A 5 2.40 -22.20 1.34
C LEU A 5 1.49 -22.69 2.46
N GLU A 6 2.03 -23.35 3.47
CA GLU A 6 1.27 -23.76 4.65
C GLU A 6 0.75 -22.54 5.41
N GLU A 7 1.60 -21.54 5.60
CA GLU A 7 1.20 -20.29 6.26
C GLU A 7 0.08 -19.59 5.49
N LEU A 8 0.16 -19.60 4.16
CA LEU A 8 -0.87 -19.04 3.31
C LEU A 8 -2.20 -19.79 3.48
N TRP A 9 -2.12 -21.14 3.50
CA TRP A 9 -3.30 -21.99 3.69
C TRP A 9 -4.01 -21.71 5.01
N TYR A 10 -3.25 -21.52 6.07
CA TYR A 10 -3.82 -21.25 7.39
C TYR A 10 -4.23 -19.79 7.59
N GLY A 11 -4.07 -18.96 6.60
CA GLY A 11 -4.46 -17.55 6.70
C GLY A 11 -3.48 -16.69 7.49
N ASN A 12 -2.26 -17.17 7.69
CA ASN A 12 -1.23 -16.46 8.45
C ASN A 12 -0.43 -15.48 7.60
N VAL A 13 -0.63 -15.49 6.30
CA VAL A 13 0.02 -14.55 5.38
C VAL A 13 -1.05 -13.62 4.85
N CYS A 14 -1.07 -12.41 5.39
CA CYS A 14 -2.01 -11.36 5.00
C CYS A 14 -1.19 -10.13 4.61
N PRO A 15 -0.84 -9.98 3.32
CA PRO A 15 0.05 -8.89 2.89
C PRO A 15 -0.45 -7.51 3.29
N ASN A 16 -1.76 -7.30 3.28
CA ASN A 16 -2.34 -6.02 3.65
C ASN A 16 -2.21 -5.73 5.15
N ASP A 17 -2.28 -6.77 5.97
CA ASP A 17 -2.21 -6.64 7.43
C ASP A 17 -0.81 -6.90 7.98
N GLY A 18 0.02 -7.60 7.22
CA GLY A 18 1.31 -8.10 7.69
C GLY A 18 2.45 -7.09 7.65
N TYR A 19 2.30 -6.02 6.89
CA TYR A 19 3.34 -5.00 6.77
C TYR A 19 2.94 -3.75 7.53
N HIS A 20 3.49 -3.60 8.72
CA HIS A 20 3.20 -2.47 9.61
C HIS A 20 4.38 -1.54 9.82
N GLU A 21 5.55 -1.95 9.38
CA GLU A 21 6.75 -1.14 9.58
C GLU A 21 6.87 -0.10 8.49
N VAL A 22 6.91 1.16 8.92
CA VAL A 22 7.17 2.28 8.02
C VAL A 22 8.59 2.76 8.33
N SER A 23 9.37 3.05 7.30
CA SER A 23 10.71 3.58 7.47
C SER A 23 10.69 4.88 8.28
N ASN A 24 11.82 5.22 8.91
CA ASN A 24 11.93 6.48 9.64
C ASN A 24 11.62 7.68 8.74
N ARG A 25 12.10 7.66 7.50
CA ARG A 25 11.80 8.72 6.54
C ARG A 25 10.31 8.78 6.22
N GLY A 26 9.67 7.62 6.07
CA GLY A 26 8.23 7.54 5.85
C GLY A 26 7.43 8.15 6.99
N ARG A 27 7.82 7.87 8.23
CA ARG A 27 7.15 8.44 9.41
C ARG A 27 7.27 9.96 9.46
N VAL A 28 8.46 10.48 9.16
CA VAL A 28 8.68 11.93 9.11
C VAL A 28 7.78 12.56 8.06
N LEU A 29 7.73 11.98 6.87
CA LEU A 29 6.89 12.48 5.78
C LEU A 29 5.40 12.42 6.12
N MET A 30 4.95 11.33 6.76
CA MET A 30 3.56 11.23 7.21
C MET A 30 3.20 12.33 8.19
N GLY A 31 4.09 12.60 9.15
CA GLY A 31 3.90 13.68 10.10
C GLY A 31 3.85 15.04 9.42
N ASN A 32 4.75 15.29 8.49
CA ASN A 32 4.77 16.54 7.71
C ASN A 32 3.50 16.73 6.88
N LEU A 33 3.02 15.65 6.25
CA LEU A 33 1.77 15.70 5.50
C LEU A 33 0.58 16.06 6.39
N ALA A 34 0.50 15.44 7.56
CA ALA A 34 -0.57 15.70 8.51
C ALA A 34 -0.53 17.16 8.98
N ASP A 35 0.66 17.67 9.33
CA ASP A 35 0.84 19.04 9.79
C ASP A 35 0.48 20.05 8.69
N CYS A 36 0.93 19.82 7.47
CA CYS A 36 0.61 20.66 6.32
C CYS A 36 -0.90 20.66 6.03
N HIS A 37 -1.51 19.49 6.08
CA HIS A 37 -2.94 19.35 5.86
C HIS A 37 -3.75 20.14 6.91
N ASP A 38 -3.39 19.99 8.18
CA ASP A 38 -4.07 20.68 9.28
C ASP A 38 -3.90 22.19 9.16
N SER A 39 -2.70 22.64 8.83
CA SER A 39 -2.41 24.06 8.65
C SER A 39 -3.19 24.65 7.49
N LEU A 40 -3.27 23.95 6.39
CA LEU A 40 -4.05 24.36 5.23
C LEU A 40 -5.54 24.41 5.56
N HIS A 41 -6.06 23.37 6.19
CA HIS A 41 -7.47 23.27 6.56
C HIS A 41 -7.90 24.45 7.43
N ALA A 42 -7.05 24.85 8.36
CA ALA A 42 -7.35 25.95 9.26
C ALA A 42 -7.50 27.32 8.56
N THR A 43 -6.94 27.47 7.35
CA THR A 43 -7.00 28.74 6.59
C THR A 43 -8.16 28.79 5.59
N LEU A 44 -8.89 27.68 5.41
CA LEU A 44 -9.91 27.57 4.37
C LEU A 44 -11.28 28.05 4.85
N SER A 45 -12.09 28.51 3.91
CA SER A 45 -13.53 28.75 4.12
C SER A 45 -14.25 27.41 4.24
N ASP A 46 -15.51 27.45 4.69
CA ASP A 46 -16.31 26.22 4.83
C ASP A 46 -16.49 25.49 3.49
N GLU A 47 -16.71 26.21 2.41
CA GLU A 47 -16.83 25.64 1.07
C GLU A 47 -15.53 24.99 0.63
N GLN A 48 -14.41 25.63 0.90
CA GLN A 48 -13.09 25.12 0.56
C GLN A 48 -12.74 23.89 1.41
N LYS A 49 -13.14 23.87 2.69
CA LYS A 49 -12.98 22.70 3.55
C LYS A 49 -13.72 21.49 2.99
N GLN A 50 -14.95 21.68 2.53
CA GLN A 50 -15.73 20.60 1.91
C GLN A 50 -15.04 20.07 0.66
N LEU A 51 -14.48 20.95 -0.15
CA LEU A 51 -13.74 20.54 -1.34
C LEU A 51 -12.49 19.75 -1.00
N LEU A 52 -11.76 20.16 0.04
CA LEU A 52 -10.59 19.44 0.52
C LEU A 52 -10.98 18.07 1.06
N GLU A 53 -12.07 17.96 1.80
CA GLU A 53 -12.57 16.67 2.29
C GLU A 53 -12.90 15.72 1.14
N LYS A 54 -13.53 16.24 0.10
CA LYS A 54 -13.83 15.45 -1.10
C LYS A 54 -12.54 14.97 -1.78
N PHE A 55 -11.55 15.85 -1.86
CA PHE A 55 -10.23 15.50 -2.38
C PHE A 55 -9.60 14.37 -1.56
N ASP A 56 -9.63 14.49 -0.24
CA ASP A 56 -9.07 13.48 0.65
C ASP A 56 -9.75 12.13 0.46
N ASP A 57 -11.07 12.11 0.36
CA ASP A 57 -11.84 10.87 0.17
C ASP A 57 -11.50 10.21 -1.18
N CYS A 58 -11.45 10.99 -2.24
CA CYS A 58 -11.09 10.48 -3.57
C CYS A 58 -9.64 9.97 -3.59
N TYR A 59 -8.73 10.70 -2.94
CA TYR A 59 -7.33 10.30 -2.89
C TYR A 59 -7.16 9.00 -2.11
N ALA A 60 -7.84 8.85 -0.97
CA ALA A 60 -7.80 7.64 -0.18
C ALA A 60 -8.31 6.43 -0.97
N GLU A 61 -9.42 6.59 -1.67
CA GLU A 61 -10.00 5.54 -2.50
C GLU A 61 -9.06 5.16 -3.65
N LEU A 62 -8.52 6.15 -4.34
CA LEU A 62 -7.57 5.93 -5.43
C LEU A 62 -6.31 5.21 -4.94
N THR A 63 -5.78 5.62 -3.81
CA THR A 63 -4.60 5.00 -3.22
C THR A 63 -4.85 3.53 -2.89
N ASP A 64 -5.99 3.23 -2.30
CA ASP A 64 -6.37 1.84 -1.97
C ASP A 64 -6.45 0.97 -3.23
N ILE A 65 -7.13 1.47 -4.27
CA ILE A 65 -7.24 0.76 -5.55
C ILE A 65 -5.86 0.55 -6.15
N HIS A 66 -5.03 1.59 -6.18
CA HIS A 66 -3.72 1.56 -6.80
C HIS A 66 -2.77 0.60 -6.08
N GLU A 67 -2.77 0.61 -4.75
CA GLU A 67 -1.96 -0.31 -3.96
C GLU A 67 -2.33 -1.76 -4.22
N ARG A 68 -3.63 -2.04 -4.31
CA ARG A 68 -4.12 -3.39 -4.61
C ARG A 68 -3.71 -3.82 -6.02
N GLU A 69 -3.83 -2.95 -7.00
CA GLU A 69 -3.43 -3.24 -8.37
C GLU A 69 -1.93 -3.49 -8.48
N ILE A 70 -1.11 -2.69 -7.81
CA ILE A 70 0.35 -2.89 -7.76
C ILE A 70 0.68 -4.24 -7.13
N PHE A 71 0.02 -4.58 -6.02
CA PHE A 71 0.23 -5.87 -5.37
C PHE A 71 -0.05 -7.03 -6.31
N VAL A 72 -1.20 -6.99 -6.98
CA VAL A 72 -1.60 -8.06 -7.92
C VAL A 72 -0.59 -8.17 -9.06
N TYR A 73 -0.20 -7.05 -9.64
CA TYR A 73 0.79 -7.01 -10.72
C TYR A 73 2.13 -7.57 -10.26
N ALA A 74 2.64 -7.10 -9.15
CA ALA A 74 3.94 -7.52 -8.62
C ALA A 74 3.96 -9.01 -8.28
N PHE A 75 2.88 -9.50 -7.67
CA PHE A 75 2.76 -10.91 -7.32
C PHE A 75 2.79 -11.79 -8.57
N ARG A 76 2.02 -11.42 -9.59
CA ARG A 76 1.98 -12.16 -10.86
C ARG A 76 3.33 -12.13 -11.58
N LEU A 77 3.97 -10.97 -11.59
CA LEU A 77 5.29 -10.82 -12.20
C LEU A 77 6.32 -11.70 -11.49
N GLY A 78 6.32 -11.68 -10.17
CA GLY A 78 7.22 -12.51 -9.38
C GLY A 78 7.02 -14.00 -9.64
N ALA A 79 5.76 -14.44 -9.72
CA ALA A 79 5.44 -15.84 -10.01
C ALA A 79 5.91 -16.24 -11.42
N ARG A 80 5.73 -15.38 -12.40
CA ARG A 80 6.20 -15.64 -13.78
C ARG A 80 7.70 -15.74 -13.85
N ILE A 81 8.42 -14.86 -13.16
CA ILE A 81 9.87 -14.89 -13.10
C ILE A 81 10.34 -16.21 -12.45
N ALA A 82 9.73 -16.60 -11.35
CA ALA A 82 10.06 -17.85 -10.67
C ALA A 82 9.84 -19.06 -11.58
N ILE A 83 8.75 -19.09 -12.33
CA ILE A 83 8.45 -20.19 -13.27
C ILE A 83 9.52 -20.25 -14.37
N GLU A 84 9.91 -19.12 -14.92
CA GLU A 84 10.96 -19.10 -15.95
C GLU A 84 12.30 -19.59 -15.41
N ILE A 85 12.67 -19.13 -14.22
CA ILE A 85 13.93 -19.57 -13.59
C ILE A 85 13.91 -21.07 -13.35
N MET A 86 12.81 -21.59 -12.83
CA MET A 86 12.68 -23.02 -12.57
C MET A 86 12.69 -23.84 -13.86
N LYS A 87 12.08 -23.34 -14.90
CA LYS A 87 12.06 -23.99 -16.22
C LYS A 87 13.46 -24.08 -16.81
N ASP A 88 14.22 -23.00 -16.75
CA ASP A 88 15.60 -22.98 -17.23
C ASP A 88 16.50 -23.85 -16.37
N GLY A 89 16.26 -23.92 -15.08
CA GLY A 89 17.04 -24.71 -14.15
C GLY A 89 16.86 -26.23 -14.29
N ILE A 90 15.80 -26.67 -14.95
CA ILE A 90 15.50 -28.09 -15.15
C ILE A 90 16.36 -28.67 -16.31
N GLU A 91 16.79 -27.85 -17.19
CA GLU A 91 17.67 -28.28 -18.28
C GLU A 91 19.08 -28.59 -17.75
#